data_22d5f69e31b61ddd6abeb03ef3976dd3
#
_entry.id   22d5f69e31b61ddd6abeb03ef3976dd3
#
_cell.length_a   1.000
_cell.length_b   1.000
_cell.length_c   1.000
_cell.angle_alpha   90.00
_cell.angle_beta   90.00
_cell.angle_gamma   90.00
#
_symmetry.space_group_name_H-M   'P 1'
#
loop_
_entity.id
_entity.type
_entity.pdbx_description
1 polymer ?
#
loop_
_entity_poly.entity_id
_entity_poly.type
_entity_poly.pdbx_seq_one_letter_code
_entity_poly.pdbx_strand_id
1 'polypeptide(L)'
;MKPGNRNRKMSMHRFVTETLSRKDALGQVASGLVFPWPLETKKLSLMEAIGKRLGEDVFAPEEHPPFDRSLRDGYALNSRDIIGASTGAPVFLKVKGAVPMGVQPDFSLSPGEAASISTGGFLPEGSDAVLMIEDTSLLGNMLEVRRSLQSGDNVILKGEEIKIGDRLLSKGSLLDFRSINLLSAFGFSEVPVFRIKIAVISTGDELVPPETKPLPAGKIRD
;
A
#
# COMPACT_ATOMS: atom_id res chain seq x y z
N MET A 1 60.99 -31.20 45.58
CA MET A 1 60.21 -30.90 44.38
C MET A 1 59.09 -31.90 44.27
N LYS A 2 57.84 -31.47 44.47
CA LYS A 2 56.67 -32.36 44.39
C LYS A 2 56.02 -32.19 43.00
N PRO A 3 55.62 -33.27 42.30
CA PRO A 3 54.94 -33.17 41.05
C PRO A 3 53.44 -32.88 41.28
N GLY A 4 52.96 -31.94 40.55
CA GLY A 4 51.58 -31.46 40.61
C GLY A 4 50.52 -32.47 40.13
N ASN A 5 49.52 -32.61 40.93
CA ASN A 5 48.37 -33.47 40.74
C ASN A 5 47.46 -32.84 39.71
N ARG A 6 47.45 -33.36 38.47
CA ARG A 6 46.44 -32.97 37.44
C ARG A 6 45.18 -33.77 37.72
N ASN A 7 44.25 -33.17 38.45
CA ASN A 7 42.89 -33.65 38.54
C ASN A 7 42.25 -33.57 37.14
N ARG A 8 42.25 -34.65 36.39
CA ARG A 8 41.34 -34.90 35.29
C ARG A 8 39.95 -35.04 35.90
N LYS A 9 39.13 -34.00 35.80
CA LYS A 9 37.71 -34.17 35.99
C LYS A 9 37.22 -35.09 34.88
N MET A 10 36.98 -36.35 35.20
CA MET A 10 36.21 -37.28 34.37
C MET A 10 34.82 -36.68 34.17
N SER A 11 34.49 -36.35 32.95
CA SER A 11 33.15 -36.01 32.54
C SER A 11 32.26 -37.22 32.85
N MET A 12 31.42 -37.07 33.85
CA MET A 12 30.39 -38.08 34.17
C MET A 12 29.40 -38.02 33.03
N HIS A 13 29.43 -39.00 32.12
CA HIS A 13 28.35 -39.19 31.14
C HIS A 13 27.06 -39.40 31.92
N ARG A 14 26.20 -38.39 31.93
CA ARG A 14 24.81 -38.56 32.39
C ARG A 14 24.13 -39.53 31.44
N PHE A 15 23.92 -40.74 31.87
CA PHE A 15 23.06 -41.69 31.17
C PHE A 15 21.69 -41.09 31.09
N VAL A 16 21.09 -41.08 29.90
CA VAL A 16 19.71 -40.71 29.69
C VAL A 16 18.86 -41.76 30.39
N THR A 17 18.26 -41.40 31.51
CA THR A 17 17.44 -42.30 32.33
C THR A 17 15.97 -42.36 31.89
N GLU A 18 15.53 -41.36 31.13
CA GLU A 18 14.16 -41.29 30.64
C GLU A 18 14.16 -40.77 29.18
N THR A 19 13.37 -41.41 28.33
CA THR A 19 13.13 -40.96 26.98
C THR A 19 11.62 -40.63 26.81
N LEU A 20 11.38 -39.50 26.19
CA LEU A 20 10.00 -39.09 25.82
C LEU A 20 9.69 -39.51 24.38
N SER A 21 8.45 -39.90 24.11
CA SER A 21 8.04 -39.97 22.74
C SER A 21 8.09 -38.59 22.08
N ARG A 22 8.24 -38.53 20.75
CA ARG A 22 8.19 -37.25 20.01
C ARG A 22 6.93 -36.45 20.32
N LYS A 23 5.80 -37.13 20.46
CA LYS A 23 4.50 -36.51 20.77
C LYS A 23 4.51 -35.87 22.16
N ASP A 24 5.03 -36.58 23.16
CA ASP A 24 5.06 -36.10 24.53
C ASP A 24 6.07 -34.93 24.68
N ALA A 25 7.22 -35.03 24.04
CA ALA A 25 8.22 -33.94 24.00
C ALA A 25 7.62 -32.66 23.38
N LEU A 26 6.92 -32.78 22.25
CA LEU A 26 6.23 -31.64 21.63
C LEU A 26 5.12 -31.08 22.53
N GLY A 27 4.36 -31.96 23.21
CA GLY A 27 3.36 -31.56 24.17
C GLY A 27 3.93 -30.78 25.35
N GLN A 28 5.06 -31.22 25.91
CA GLN A 28 5.74 -30.49 26.97
C GLN A 28 6.26 -29.12 26.51
N VAL A 29 6.86 -29.04 25.33
CA VAL A 29 7.31 -27.75 24.77
C VAL A 29 6.10 -26.83 24.57
N ALA A 30 5.03 -27.32 23.95
CA ALA A 30 3.83 -26.54 23.69
C ALA A 30 3.16 -26.03 24.98
N SER A 31 3.14 -26.84 26.06
CA SER A 31 2.55 -26.44 27.35
C SER A 31 3.35 -25.33 28.06
N GLY A 32 4.64 -25.22 27.76
CA GLY A 32 5.50 -24.16 28.27
C GLY A 32 5.43 -22.84 27.50
N LEU A 33 4.70 -22.82 26.38
CA LEU A 33 4.59 -21.64 25.53
C LEU A 33 3.24 -20.94 25.75
N VAL A 34 3.28 -19.62 25.73
CA VAL A 34 2.05 -18.78 25.79
C VAL A 34 1.57 -18.49 24.38
N PHE A 35 0.33 -18.88 24.05
CA PHE A 35 -0.31 -18.57 22.77
C PHE A 35 -1.50 -17.64 22.97
N PRO A 36 -1.76 -16.70 22.02
CA PRO A 36 -0.94 -16.43 20.84
C PRO A 36 0.42 -15.85 21.21
N TRP A 37 1.48 -16.29 20.49
CA TRP A 37 2.84 -15.81 20.73
C TRP A 37 2.91 -14.30 20.48
N PRO A 38 3.39 -13.49 21.42
CA PRO A 38 3.51 -12.05 21.24
C PRO A 38 4.59 -11.75 20.19
N LEU A 39 4.13 -11.36 19.00
CA LEU A 39 5.04 -10.95 17.93
C LEU A 39 5.41 -9.48 18.12
N GLU A 40 6.71 -9.21 18.20
CA GLU A 40 7.23 -7.84 18.16
C GLU A 40 7.02 -7.24 16.77
N THR A 41 6.77 -5.93 16.70
CA THR A 41 6.76 -5.18 15.46
C THR A 41 7.98 -4.27 15.36
N LYS A 42 8.42 -3.97 14.14
CA LYS A 42 9.46 -3.00 13.83
C LYS A 42 8.99 -2.14 12.68
N LYS A 43 9.15 -0.83 12.76
CA LYS A 43 8.95 0.06 11.61
C LYS A 43 10.08 -0.13 10.61
N LEU A 44 9.73 -0.27 9.35
CA LEU A 44 10.64 -0.33 8.22
C LEU A 44 10.16 0.63 7.13
N SER A 45 11.10 1.14 6.35
CA SER A 45 10.78 1.84 5.12
C SER A 45 9.99 0.94 4.17
N LEU A 46 9.19 1.52 3.28
CA LEU A 46 8.38 0.74 2.35
C LEU A 46 9.23 -0.25 1.53
N MET A 47 10.42 0.16 1.11
CA MET A 47 11.32 -0.71 0.32
C MET A 47 11.84 -1.89 1.13
N GLU A 48 12.20 -1.69 2.39
CA GLU A 48 12.67 -2.76 3.29
C GLU A 48 11.52 -3.67 3.73
N ALA A 49 10.28 -3.18 3.68
CA ALA A 49 9.09 -3.92 4.07
C ALA A 49 8.62 -4.95 3.02
N ILE A 50 9.12 -4.87 1.78
CA ILE A 50 8.78 -5.83 0.71
C ILE A 50 9.09 -7.26 1.18
N GLY A 51 8.11 -8.16 1.00
CA GLY A 51 8.21 -9.56 1.42
C GLY A 51 8.05 -9.81 2.92
N LYS A 52 7.80 -8.75 3.71
CA LYS A 52 7.47 -8.86 5.14
C LYS A 52 5.96 -8.91 5.36
N ARG A 53 5.55 -9.26 6.58
CA ARG A 53 4.14 -9.24 6.97
C ARG A 53 3.85 -8.01 7.83
N LEU A 54 2.78 -7.31 7.47
CA LEU A 54 2.30 -6.11 8.14
C LEU A 54 1.94 -6.41 9.61
N GLY A 55 2.42 -5.57 10.53
CA GLY A 55 2.28 -5.76 11.97
C GLY A 55 0.95 -5.28 12.56
N GLU A 56 0.29 -4.34 11.88
CA GLU A 56 -0.95 -3.68 12.31
C GLU A 56 -1.86 -3.41 11.12
N ASP A 57 -3.15 -3.16 11.35
CA ASP A 57 -4.05 -2.67 10.29
C ASP A 57 -3.63 -1.26 9.88
N VAL A 58 -3.70 -0.96 8.58
CA VAL A 58 -3.44 0.37 8.03
C VAL A 58 -4.71 0.93 7.44
N PHE A 59 -5.03 2.16 7.82
CA PHE A 59 -6.23 2.88 7.41
C PHE A 59 -5.88 4.09 6.58
N ALA A 60 -6.80 4.49 5.68
CA ALA A 60 -6.64 5.67 4.83
C ALA A 60 -6.63 6.95 5.68
N PRO A 61 -5.55 7.76 5.61
CA PRO A 61 -5.47 9.02 6.33
C PRO A 61 -6.24 10.15 5.64
N GLU A 62 -6.58 9.98 4.38
CA GLU A 62 -7.25 10.94 3.52
C GLU A 62 -8.15 10.24 2.50
N GLU A 63 -8.98 11.01 1.81
CA GLU A 63 -9.87 10.51 0.76
C GLU A 63 -9.12 10.31 -0.56
N HIS A 64 -9.57 9.33 -1.36
CA HIS A 64 -9.07 9.13 -2.71
C HIS A 64 -10.25 8.99 -3.71
N PRO A 65 -10.26 9.75 -4.83
CA PRO A 65 -9.34 10.86 -5.12
C PRO A 65 -9.50 12.02 -4.10
N PRO A 66 -8.47 12.87 -3.93
CA PRO A 66 -8.50 13.97 -2.95
C PRO A 66 -9.37 15.17 -3.38
N PHE A 67 -9.85 15.19 -4.62
CA PHE A 67 -10.72 16.21 -5.20
C PHE A 67 -11.52 15.63 -6.37
N ASP A 68 -12.61 16.32 -6.75
CA ASP A 68 -13.40 15.97 -7.93
C ASP A 68 -12.56 16.18 -9.18
N ARG A 69 -12.47 15.16 -10.04
CA ARG A 69 -11.59 15.18 -11.21
C ARG A 69 -12.26 14.62 -12.46
N SER A 70 -11.80 15.11 -13.61
CA SER A 70 -12.23 14.60 -14.90
C SER A 70 -11.71 13.19 -15.18
N LEU A 71 -12.56 12.34 -15.75
CA LEU A 71 -12.20 11.04 -16.31
C LEU A 71 -11.85 11.11 -17.81
N ARG A 72 -12.05 12.28 -18.46
CA ARG A 72 -11.89 12.45 -19.91
C ARG A 72 -11.22 13.78 -20.23
N ASP A 73 -10.63 13.85 -21.41
CA ASP A 73 -10.25 15.11 -22.03
C ASP A 73 -11.47 15.78 -22.64
N GLY A 74 -11.66 17.08 -22.40
CA GLY A 74 -12.83 17.79 -22.88
C GLY A 74 -13.08 19.12 -22.19
N TYR A 75 -14.33 19.36 -21.83
CA TYR A 75 -14.79 20.61 -21.23
C TYR A 75 -15.62 20.35 -19.97
N ALA A 76 -15.18 20.89 -18.85
CA ALA A 76 -15.97 20.96 -17.63
C ALA A 76 -17.06 22.01 -17.78
N LEU A 77 -18.30 21.68 -17.39
CA LEU A 77 -19.49 22.52 -17.55
C LEU A 77 -20.56 22.12 -16.54
N ASN A 78 -21.61 22.91 -16.44
CA ASN A 78 -22.82 22.53 -15.71
C ASN A 78 -23.78 21.77 -16.64
N SER A 79 -24.16 20.56 -16.26
CA SER A 79 -25.04 19.69 -17.06
C SER A 79 -26.41 20.34 -17.36
N ARG A 80 -26.88 21.22 -16.48
CA ARG A 80 -28.13 21.94 -16.66
C ARG A 80 -28.11 22.91 -17.84
N ASP A 81 -26.93 23.46 -18.15
CA ASP A 81 -26.76 24.43 -19.24
C ASP A 81 -26.87 23.77 -20.62
N ILE A 82 -26.77 22.46 -20.70
CA ILE A 82 -26.79 21.71 -21.97
C ILE A 82 -27.94 20.73 -22.07
N ILE A 83 -29.00 20.93 -21.26
CA ILE A 83 -30.21 20.10 -21.35
C ILE A 83 -30.82 20.24 -22.75
N GLY A 84 -31.07 19.09 -23.40
CA GLY A 84 -31.64 19.02 -24.74
C GLY A 84 -30.66 19.27 -25.89
N ALA A 85 -29.36 19.51 -25.57
CA ALA A 85 -28.34 19.62 -26.62
C ALA A 85 -28.28 18.35 -27.47
N SER A 86 -28.26 18.52 -28.78
CA SER A 86 -28.19 17.45 -29.78
C SER A 86 -27.53 17.95 -31.06
N THR A 87 -27.19 17.04 -31.99
CA THR A 87 -26.63 17.42 -33.29
C THR A 87 -27.59 18.35 -34.09
N GLY A 88 -28.89 18.16 -33.93
CA GLY A 88 -29.90 19.02 -34.62
C GLY A 88 -30.26 20.29 -33.85
N ALA A 89 -29.91 20.40 -32.57
CA ALA A 89 -30.16 21.56 -31.72
C ALA A 89 -28.99 21.76 -30.77
N PRO A 90 -27.81 22.24 -31.26
CA PRO A 90 -26.64 22.44 -30.44
C PRO A 90 -26.82 23.60 -29.46
N VAL A 91 -26.19 23.51 -28.30
CA VAL A 91 -26.09 24.56 -27.30
C VAL A 91 -24.70 25.19 -27.38
N PHE A 92 -24.61 26.51 -27.15
CA PHE A 92 -23.33 27.22 -27.19
C PHE A 92 -22.99 27.73 -25.80
N LEU A 93 -21.75 27.37 -25.32
CA LEU A 93 -21.21 27.84 -24.06
C LEU A 93 -19.96 28.70 -24.32
N LYS A 94 -19.75 29.69 -23.47
CA LYS A 94 -18.51 30.49 -23.51
C LYS A 94 -17.37 29.76 -22.81
N VAL A 95 -16.27 29.57 -23.50
CA VAL A 95 -15.05 29.03 -22.87
C VAL A 95 -14.37 30.13 -22.04
N LYS A 96 -14.38 29.96 -20.72
CA LYS A 96 -13.78 30.90 -19.76
C LYS A 96 -12.27 30.77 -19.65
N GLY A 97 -11.76 29.55 -19.75
CA GLY A 97 -10.34 29.27 -19.62
C GLY A 97 -10.02 27.78 -19.74
N ALA A 98 -8.84 27.42 -19.32
CA ALA A 98 -8.35 26.04 -19.25
C ALA A 98 -7.93 25.72 -17.81
N VAL A 99 -8.15 24.48 -17.39
CA VAL A 99 -7.66 23.96 -16.11
C VAL A 99 -6.33 23.27 -16.34
N PRO A 100 -5.22 23.86 -15.88
CA PRO A 100 -3.90 23.24 -16.00
C PRO A 100 -3.83 21.95 -15.16
N MET A 101 -3.08 20.95 -15.65
CA MET A 101 -2.88 19.70 -14.92
C MET A 101 -2.16 19.94 -13.60
N GLY A 102 -2.67 19.32 -12.53
CA GLY A 102 -2.06 19.42 -11.19
C GLY A 102 -2.26 20.76 -10.49
N VAL A 103 -3.10 21.63 -11.03
CA VAL A 103 -3.38 22.95 -10.45
C VAL A 103 -4.88 23.05 -10.14
N GLN A 104 -5.20 23.50 -8.93
CA GLN A 104 -6.57 23.86 -8.59
C GLN A 104 -6.94 25.14 -9.35
N PRO A 105 -8.08 25.17 -10.08
CA PRO A 105 -8.52 26.38 -10.77
C PRO A 105 -8.76 27.52 -9.77
N ASP A 106 -8.39 28.72 -10.17
CA ASP A 106 -8.58 29.97 -9.41
C ASP A 106 -9.87 30.71 -9.85
N PHE A 107 -10.71 30.06 -10.65
CA PHE A 107 -11.99 30.56 -11.15
C PHE A 107 -13.10 29.53 -10.95
N SER A 108 -14.33 30.03 -10.90
CA SER A 108 -15.57 29.24 -10.97
C SER A 108 -16.27 29.44 -12.30
N LEU A 109 -17.16 28.52 -12.70
CA LEU A 109 -18.01 28.64 -13.88
C LEU A 109 -19.36 29.20 -13.49
N SER A 110 -19.81 30.22 -14.23
CA SER A 110 -21.16 30.74 -14.20
C SER A 110 -22.06 29.99 -15.21
N PRO A 111 -23.38 30.05 -15.09
CA PRO A 111 -24.28 29.49 -16.11
C PRO A 111 -23.93 29.97 -17.54
N GLY A 112 -23.89 29.03 -18.48
CA GLY A 112 -23.47 29.28 -19.86
C GLY A 112 -21.96 29.34 -20.09
N GLU A 113 -21.12 29.00 -19.08
CA GLU A 113 -19.67 28.93 -19.22
C GLU A 113 -19.17 27.46 -19.19
N ALA A 114 -18.01 27.23 -19.81
CA ALA A 114 -17.27 25.97 -19.78
C ALA A 114 -15.78 26.25 -19.62
N ALA A 115 -15.02 25.25 -19.20
CA ALA A 115 -13.55 25.32 -19.15
C ALA A 115 -12.94 24.08 -19.77
N SER A 116 -11.90 24.25 -20.58
CA SER A 116 -11.12 23.13 -21.08
C SER A 116 -10.44 22.40 -19.93
N ILE A 117 -10.49 21.06 -19.95
CA ILE A 117 -9.94 20.20 -18.89
C ILE A 117 -9.37 18.93 -19.50
N SER A 118 -8.25 18.46 -18.95
CA SER A 118 -7.68 17.17 -19.30
C SER A 118 -8.05 16.09 -18.29
N THR A 119 -7.93 14.84 -18.69
CA THR A 119 -8.11 13.67 -17.82
C THR A 119 -7.30 13.81 -16.52
N GLY A 120 -7.95 13.63 -15.37
CA GLY A 120 -7.35 13.82 -14.05
C GLY A 120 -7.30 15.27 -13.59
N GLY A 121 -7.71 16.23 -14.39
CA GLY A 121 -7.79 17.65 -14.04
C GLY A 121 -8.81 17.92 -12.96
N PHE A 122 -8.56 18.95 -12.14
CA PHE A 122 -9.43 19.41 -11.06
C PHE A 122 -10.70 20.05 -11.63
N LEU A 123 -11.86 19.62 -11.15
CA LEU A 123 -13.15 20.16 -11.60
C LEU A 123 -13.34 21.58 -11.07
N PRO A 124 -13.56 22.61 -11.93
CA PRO A 124 -13.84 23.96 -11.46
C PRO A 124 -15.18 24.04 -10.70
N GLU A 125 -15.26 24.89 -9.70
CA GLU A 125 -16.52 25.17 -9.03
C GLU A 125 -17.57 25.67 -10.03
N GLY A 126 -18.83 25.22 -9.89
CA GLY A 126 -19.91 25.51 -10.82
C GLY A 126 -20.07 24.50 -11.96
N SER A 127 -19.13 23.57 -12.13
CA SER A 127 -19.29 22.43 -13.03
C SER A 127 -19.67 21.16 -12.28
N ASP A 128 -20.37 20.25 -12.95
CA ASP A 128 -20.81 18.95 -12.43
C ASP A 128 -20.67 17.81 -13.43
N ALA A 129 -20.21 18.09 -14.65
CA ALA A 129 -19.98 17.11 -15.70
C ALA A 129 -18.83 17.53 -16.61
N VAL A 130 -18.27 16.57 -17.34
CA VAL A 130 -17.26 16.81 -18.38
C VAL A 130 -17.75 16.26 -19.71
N LEU A 131 -17.86 17.15 -20.70
CA LEU A 131 -18.17 16.79 -22.06
C LEU A 131 -16.90 16.42 -22.81
N MET A 132 -16.89 15.27 -23.45
CA MET A 132 -15.72 14.79 -24.20
C MET A 132 -15.45 15.69 -25.40
N ILE A 133 -14.18 15.85 -25.73
CA ILE A 133 -13.77 16.73 -26.84
C ILE A 133 -14.39 16.33 -28.18
N GLU A 134 -14.66 15.03 -28.36
CA GLU A 134 -15.24 14.46 -29.58
C GLU A 134 -16.70 14.90 -29.82
N ASP A 135 -17.41 15.29 -28.75
CA ASP A 135 -18.81 15.74 -28.81
C ASP A 135 -18.92 17.27 -28.94
N THR A 136 -17.83 17.97 -29.25
CA THR A 136 -17.74 19.44 -29.28
C THR A 136 -17.12 19.98 -30.55
N SER A 137 -17.36 21.25 -30.81
CA SER A 137 -16.60 22.07 -31.77
C SER A 137 -16.32 23.44 -31.17
N LEU A 138 -15.09 23.92 -31.28
CA LEU A 138 -14.73 25.24 -30.78
C LEU A 138 -14.78 26.27 -31.92
N LEU A 139 -15.59 27.29 -31.76
CA LEU A 139 -15.77 28.42 -32.69
C LEU A 139 -15.32 29.73 -32.02
N GLY A 140 -14.05 30.05 -32.16
CA GLY A 140 -13.41 31.13 -31.39
C GLY A 140 -13.40 30.81 -29.91
N ASN A 141 -14.14 31.53 -29.06
CA ASN A 141 -14.29 31.26 -27.64
C ASN A 141 -15.66 30.63 -27.28
N MET A 142 -16.45 30.25 -28.29
CA MET A 142 -17.73 29.58 -28.10
C MET A 142 -17.59 28.09 -28.38
N LEU A 143 -17.99 27.30 -27.40
CA LEU A 143 -18.04 25.85 -27.47
C LEU A 143 -19.42 25.42 -27.99
N GLU A 144 -19.47 24.79 -29.12
CA GLU A 144 -20.69 24.15 -29.65
C GLU A 144 -20.79 22.76 -29.01
N VAL A 145 -21.86 22.52 -28.28
CA VAL A 145 -22.18 21.29 -27.56
C VAL A 145 -23.29 20.54 -28.29
N ARG A 146 -23.05 19.31 -28.69
CA ARG A 146 -23.98 18.50 -29.51
C ARG A 146 -24.58 17.33 -28.74
N ARG A 147 -24.38 17.26 -27.44
CA ARG A 147 -24.87 16.17 -26.59
C ARG A 147 -25.20 16.71 -25.21
N SER A 148 -26.30 16.28 -24.64
CA SER A 148 -26.63 16.51 -23.24
C SER A 148 -25.96 15.46 -22.34
N LEU A 149 -25.64 15.88 -21.13
CA LEU A 149 -25.06 15.04 -20.07
C LEU A 149 -25.91 15.11 -18.81
N GLN A 150 -25.71 14.15 -17.93
CA GLN A 150 -26.23 14.20 -16.57
C GLN A 150 -25.14 14.69 -15.62
N SER A 151 -25.53 15.17 -14.44
CA SER A 151 -24.61 15.49 -13.37
C SER A 151 -23.81 14.24 -12.98
N GLY A 152 -22.49 14.36 -12.87
CA GLY A 152 -21.55 13.28 -12.61
C GLY A 152 -21.00 12.57 -13.85
N ASP A 153 -21.52 12.86 -15.07
CA ASP A 153 -20.99 12.23 -16.27
C ASP A 153 -19.51 12.60 -16.49
N ASN A 154 -18.66 11.58 -16.66
CA ASN A 154 -17.21 11.68 -16.85
C ASN A 154 -16.46 12.37 -15.71
N VAL A 155 -17.00 12.33 -14.51
CA VAL A 155 -16.40 12.85 -13.27
C VAL A 155 -16.23 11.71 -12.28
N ILE A 156 -15.18 11.74 -11.50
CA ILE A 156 -15.04 10.96 -10.28
C ILE A 156 -14.99 11.92 -9.11
N LEU A 157 -15.84 11.67 -8.12
CA LEU A 157 -15.96 12.56 -6.97
C LEU A 157 -14.88 12.29 -5.93
N LYS A 158 -14.55 13.30 -5.16
CA LYS A 158 -13.69 13.19 -4.01
C LYS A 158 -14.18 12.08 -3.07
N GLY A 159 -13.25 11.18 -2.68
CA GLY A 159 -13.56 10.07 -1.77
C GLY A 159 -14.43 8.97 -2.35
N GLU A 160 -14.68 8.96 -3.66
CA GLU A 160 -15.53 7.94 -4.30
C GLU A 160 -14.89 6.55 -4.28
N GLU A 161 -13.57 6.47 -4.42
CA GLU A 161 -12.84 5.19 -4.41
C GLU A 161 -12.50 4.73 -2.98
N ILE A 162 -11.97 5.64 -2.15
CA ILE A 162 -11.54 5.34 -0.78
C ILE A 162 -11.88 6.53 0.11
N LYS A 163 -12.54 6.28 1.22
CA LYS A 163 -12.86 7.28 2.24
C LYS A 163 -11.84 7.29 3.37
N ILE A 164 -11.72 8.42 4.03
CA ILE A 164 -10.91 8.53 5.24
C ILE A 164 -11.35 7.47 6.27
N GLY A 165 -10.38 6.74 6.83
CA GLY A 165 -10.64 5.68 7.80
C GLY A 165 -10.97 4.32 7.19
N ASP A 166 -11.07 4.18 5.87
CA ASP A 166 -11.18 2.87 5.22
C ASP A 166 -9.90 2.06 5.43
N ARG A 167 -10.05 0.76 5.68
CA ARG A 167 -8.90 -0.12 5.89
C ARG A 167 -8.24 -0.46 4.56
N LEU A 168 -7.03 0.08 4.36
CA LEU A 168 -6.20 -0.17 3.18
C LEU A 168 -5.59 -1.57 3.19
N LEU A 169 -5.02 -1.97 4.32
CA LEU A 169 -4.36 -3.28 4.49
C LEU A 169 -4.62 -3.84 5.89
N SER A 170 -4.81 -5.15 5.94
CA SER A 170 -5.00 -5.85 7.21
C SER A 170 -3.68 -6.29 7.83
N LYS A 171 -3.61 -6.32 9.14
CA LYS A 171 -2.55 -6.96 9.92
C LYS A 171 -2.28 -8.38 9.41
N GLY A 172 -1.00 -8.73 9.24
CA GLY A 172 -0.57 -10.02 8.73
C GLY A 172 -0.51 -10.13 7.21
N SER A 173 -0.99 -9.14 6.46
CA SER A 173 -0.86 -9.10 5.00
C SER A 173 0.59 -9.16 4.57
N LEU A 174 0.88 -9.94 3.54
CA LEU A 174 2.19 -9.95 2.89
C LEU A 174 2.33 -8.66 2.06
N LEU A 175 3.39 -7.90 2.31
CA LEU A 175 3.65 -6.66 1.59
C LEU A 175 4.35 -6.98 0.27
N ASP A 176 3.60 -6.88 -0.81
CA ASP A 176 4.08 -6.98 -2.18
C ASP A 176 4.17 -5.57 -2.81
N PHE A 177 4.56 -5.52 -4.10
CA PHE A 177 4.67 -4.25 -4.82
C PHE A 177 3.35 -3.47 -4.90
N ARG A 178 2.18 -4.14 -4.90
CA ARG A 178 0.86 -3.49 -4.93
C ARG A 178 0.56 -2.83 -3.61
N SER A 179 0.86 -3.54 -2.52
CA SER A 179 0.73 -3.00 -1.16
C SER A 179 1.63 -1.78 -0.97
N ILE A 180 2.86 -1.82 -1.48
CA ILE A 180 3.81 -0.70 -1.41
C ILE A 180 3.31 0.49 -2.23
N ASN A 181 2.80 0.25 -3.45
CA ASN A 181 2.22 1.30 -4.28
C ASN A 181 1.02 1.99 -3.59
N LEU A 182 0.10 1.18 -3.04
CA LEU A 182 -1.05 1.69 -2.29
C LEU A 182 -0.62 2.54 -1.09
N LEU A 183 0.29 2.04 -0.26
CA LEU A 183 0.80 2.76 0.90
C LEU A 183 1.50 4.07 0.50
N SER A 184 2.30 4.04 -0.56
CA SER A 184 2.98 5.23 -1.09
C SER A 184 1.98 6.27 -1.61
N ALA A 185 0.90 5.85 -2.27
CA ALA A 185 -0.14 6.75 -2.77
C ALA A 185 -0.86 7.51 -1.63
N PHE A 186 -0.92 6.91 -0.44
CA PHE A 186 -1.46 7.53 0.79
C PHE A 186 -0.39 8.18 1.68
N GLY A 187 0.83 8.43 1.16
CA GLY A 187 1.87 9.18 1.85
C GLY A 187 2.62 8.42 2.94
N PHE A 188 2.43 7.10 3.07
CA PHE A 188 3.23 6.32 4.01
C PHE A 188 4.67 6.19 3.49
N SER A 189 5.65 6.45 4.35
CA SER A 189 7.07 6.21 4.09
C SER A 189 7.60 5.00 4.83
N GLU A 190 6.95 4.62 5.95
CA GLU A 190 7.29 3.51 6.82
C GLU A 190 6.03 2.78 7.27
N VAL A 191 6.17 1.48 7.57
CA VAL A 191 5.10 0.66 8.12
C VAL A 191 5.62 -0.29 9.19
N PRO A 192 4.80 -0.65 10.20
CA PRO A 192 5.14 -1.67 11.17
C PRO A 192 5.07 -3.05 10.50
N VAL A 193 6.13 -3.84 10.63
CA VAL A 193 6.18 -5.22 10.18
C VAL A 193 6.49 -6.15 11.33
N PHE A 194 6.02 -7.40 11.28
CA PHE A 194 6.38 -8.39 12.27
C PHE A 194 7.87 -8.71 12.23
N ARG A 195 8.47 -8.78 13.42
CA ARG A 195 9.84 -9.24 13.64
C ARG A 195 9.78 -10.65 14.23
N ILE A 196 10.22 -11.62 13.44
CA ILE A 196 10.35 -13.00 13.90
C ILE A 196 11.82 -13.24 14.25
N LYS A 197 12.08 -13.74 15.48
CA LYS A 197 13.39 -14.20 15.90
C LYS A 197 13.41 -15.72 15.80
N ILE A 198 14.40 -16.25 15.10
CA ILE A 198 14.62 -17.69 14.97
C ILE A 198 15.95 -18.00 15.62
N ALA A 199 15.97 -18.98 16.53
CA ALA A 199 17.20 -19.55 17.05
C ALA A 199 17.45 -20.90 16.38
N VAL A 200 18.63 -21.09 15.84
CA VAL A 200 19.11 -22.38 15.35
C VAL A 200 20.12 -22.88 16.38
N ILE A 201 19.90 -24.07 16.90
CA ILE A 201 20.72 -24.65 17.93
C ILE A 201 21.32 -25.95 17.40
N SER A 202 22.60 -25.95 17.18
CA SER A 202 23.35 -27.14 16.80
C SER A 202 23.95 -27.81 18.04
N THR A 203 23.89 -29.10 18.11
CA THR A 203 24.39 -29.89 19.24
C THR A 203 25.29 -31.01 18.77
N GLY A 204 26.41 -31.18 19.43
CA GLY A 204 27.40 -32.27 19.16
C GLY A 204 28.80 -31.79 19.41
N ASP A 205 29.58 -32.59 20.15
CA ASP A 205 30.99 -32.29 20.43
C ASP A 205 31.85 -32.34 19.16
N GLU A 206 31.34 -32.97 18.09
CA GLU A 206 31.98 -33.06 16.79
C GLU A 206 31.80 -31.79 15.95
N LEU A 207 30.84 -30.89 16.30
CA LEU A 207 30.52 -29.73 15.50
C LEU A 207 31.57 -28.61 15.68
N VAL A 208 31.90 -27.98 14.58
CA VAL A 208 32.76 -26.79 14.54
C VAL A 208 32.18 -25.75 13.58
N PRO A 209 32.49 -24.47 13.81
CA PRO A 209 32.04 -23.40 12.91
C PRO A 209 32.47 -23.63 11.45
N PRO A 210 31.69 -23.15 10.45
CA PRO A 210 32.00 -23.34 9.03
C PRO A 210 33.39 -22.82 8.62
N GLU A 211 33.87 -21.78 9.29
CA GLU A 211 35.16 -21.12 9.02
C GLU A 211 36.36 -21.92 9.49
N THR A 212 36.18 -22.96 10.30
CA THR A 212 37.28 -23.75 10.89
C THR A 212 38.12 -24.40 9.81
N LYS A 213 39.40 -24.00 9.70
CA LYS A 213 40.39 -24.54 8.76
C LYS A 213 41.75 -24.68 9.43
N PRO A 214 42.43 -25.84 9.23
CA PRO A 214 41.96 -27.09 8.65
C PRO A 214 40.85 -27.73 9.48
N LEU A 215 40.02 -28.61 8.90
CA LEU A 215 39.03 -29.38 9.65
C LEU A 215 39.76 -30.39 10.57
N PRO A 216 39.60 -30.34 11.91
CA PRO A 216 40.22 -31.31 12.79
C PRO A 216 39.65 -32.72 12.58
N ALA A 217 40.45 -33.74 12.85
CA ALA A 217 40.01 -35.13 12.76
C ALA A 217 38.81 -35.38 13.70
N GLY A 218 37.81 -36.07 13.24
CA GLY A 218 36.57 -36.37 13.99
C GLY A 218 35.64 -35.17 14.18
N LYS A 219 35.83 -34.07 13.46
CA LYS A 219 34.94 -32.90 13.47
C LYS A 219 34.22 -32.75 12.14
N ILE A 220 33.05 -32.12 12.21
CA ILE A 220 32.28 -31.73 11.06
C ILE A 220 31.90 -30.25 11.16
N ARG A 221 31.76 -29.57 10.04
CA ARG A 221 31.27 -28.18 10.02
C ARG A 221 29.76 -28.17 10.05
N ASP A 222 29.20 -27.22 10.78
CA ASP A 222 27.76 -27.00 10.87
C ASP A 222 27.42 -25.54 10.53
#